data_37aacb17223901d4b57b6a165e38f981
#
_entry.id   37aacb17223901d4b57b6a165e38f981
#
_cell.length_a   1.000
_cell.length_b   1.000
_cell.length_c   1.000
_cell.angle_alpha   90.00
_cell.angle_beta   90.00
_cell.angle_gamma   90.00
#
_symmetry.space_group_name_H-M   'P 1'
#
loop_
_entity.id
_entity.type
_entity.pdbx_description
1 polymer ?
#
loop_
_entity_poly.entity_id
_entity_poly.type
_entity_poly.pdbx_seq_one_letter_code
_entity_poly.pdbx_strand_id
1 'polypeptide(L)'
;MIANRYTLNNFKNIESENTINELNIAAIDIINAISKKVGAPTYRKTPVFRKKKNDNQNYKDKNLNTTFKKTKFNDKEDETDINQDRIRGFLNKLTDNNYDEISQEIIMNIRHFVFSKNQVVLLSIGRAIFDISSENKFWVKLYAKLFNELIENFPVMNSICINNFNNFMSIFDNVEVCSQEDYDNFCRVNKNNMKRRSLTLFYTYLYKLNLLKNDDIFSLLDKLFEKMFLSEHTSELYDEIFENISIIITNLSDDLSITNKWDNISQKLTDIYDLLKKNNKSKKIIFKLLDIFDELDIDYD
;
A
#
# COMPACT_ATOMS: atom_id res chain seq x y z
N MET A 1 -9.28 41.11 -11.21
CA MET A 1 -10.55 40.46 -10.84
C MET A 1 -10.45 40.05 -9.39
N ILE A 2 -11.29 40.59 -8.51
CA ILE A 2 -11.33 40.23 -7.08
C ILE A 2 -12.09 38.90 -7.00
N ALA A 3 -11.41 37.83 -6.62
CA ALA A 3 -12.07 36.58 -6.40
C ALA A 3 -12.96 36.69 -5.17
N ASN A 4 -14.27 36.55 -5.34
CA ASN A 4 -15.23 36.50 -4.23
C ASN A 4 -14.95 35.24 -3.40
N ARG A 5 -14.49 35.44 -2.16
CA ARG A 5 -14.32 34.36 -1.19
C ARG A 5 -15.60 34.20 -0.38
N TYR A 6 -16.25 33.05 -0.51
CA TYR A 6 -17.42 32.68 0.28
C TYR A 6 -16.99 31.91 1.53
N THR A 7 -17.57 32.28 2.67
CA THR A 7 -17.37 31.58 3.94
C THR A 7 -18.50 30.59 4.19
N LEU A 8 -18.31 29.66 5.11
CA LEU A 8 -19.35 28.68 5.49
C LEU A 8 -20.65 29.37 5.99
N ASN A 9 -20.50 30.53 6.63
CA ASN A 9 -21.66 31.34 7.09
C ASN A 9 -22.44 31.93 5.91
N ASN A 10 -21.78 32.29 4.83
CA ASN A 10 -22.48 32.77 3.63
C ASN A 10 -23.37 31.66 3.04
N PHE A 11 -22.88 30.42 3.02
CA PHE A 11 -23.70 29.28 2.57
C PHE A 11 -24.87 28.99 3.51
N LYS A 12 -24.66 29.03 4.83
CA LYS A 12 -25.73 28.84 5.81
C LYS A 12 -26.80 29.92 5.72
N ASN A 13 -26.42 31.19 5.47
CA ASN A 13 -27.37 32.26 5.27
C ASN A 13 -28.20 32.07 3.99
N ILE A 14 -27.56 31.65 2.88
CA ILE A 14 -28.25 31.32 1.63
C ILE A 14 -29.21 30.14 1.82
N GLU A 15 -28.83 29.13 2.61
CA GLU A 15 -29.68 28.00 2.93
C GLU A 15 -30.89 28.39 3.79
N SER A 16 -30.72 29.33 4.73
CA SER A 16 -31.81 29.85 5.59
C SER A 16 -32.74 30.83 4.88
N GLU A 17 -32.25 31.53 3.85
CA GLU A 17 -33.00 32.49 3.02
C GLU A 17 -33.73 31.84 1.85
N ASN A 18 -33.55 30.52 1.62
CA ASN A 18 -34.16 29.80 0.53
C ASN A 18 -35.69 29.71 0.67
N THR A 19 -36.36 30.71 0.19
CA THR A 19 -37.67 30.56 -0.44
C THR A 19 -37.46 29.61 -1.61
N ILE A 20 -38.20 28.49 -1.65
CA ILE A 20 -38.18 27.48 -2.68
C ILE A 20 -38.34 28.17 -4.04
N ASN A 21 -37.24 28.51 -4.70
CA ASN A 21 -37.28 29.00 -6.07
C ASN A 21 -37.57 27.81 -6.97
N GLU A 22 -38.82 27.64 -7.35
CA GLU A 22 -39.20 26.66 -8.35
C GLU A 22 -38.44 26.97 -9.64
N LEU A 23 -37.74 25.96 -10.17
CA LEU A 23 -37.07 26.09 -11.46
C LEU A 23 -38.07 26.44 -12.53
N ASN A 24 -37.73 27.40 -13.40
CA ASN A 24 -38.53 27.74 -14.57
C ASN A 24 -38.80 26.46 -15.39
N ILE A 25 -40.04 26.31 -15.86
CA ILE A 25 -40.49 25.17 -16.65
C ILE A 25 -39.57 24.88 -17.83
N ALA A 26 -39.05 25.90 -18.51
CA ALA A 26 -38.08 25.77 -19.59
C ALA A 26 -36.75 25.15 -19.14
N ALA A 27 -36.29 25.44 -17.93
CA ALA A 27 -35.09 24.84 -17.36
C ALA A 27 -35.33 23.35 -17.02
N ILE A 28 -36.50 23.00 -16.51
CA ILE A 28 -36.88 21.60 -16.21
C ILE A 28 -36.93 20.79 -17.51
N ASP A 29 -37.48 21.34 -18.58
CA ASP A 29 -37.56 20.67 -19.89
C ASP A 29 -36.16 20.43 -20.48
N ILE A 30 -35.23 21.40 -20.35
CA ILE A 30 -33.84 21.26 -20.78
C ILE A 30 -33.15 20.15 -19.96
N ILE A 31 -33.31 20.13 -18.65
CA ILE A 31 -32.72 19.11 -17.76
C ILE A 31 -33.24 17.72 -18.13
N ASN A 32 -34.56 17.58 -18.37
CA ASN A 32 -35.17 16.33 -18.78
C ASN A 32 -34.69 15.87 -20.16
N ALA A 33 -34.51 16.79 -21.10
CA ALA A 33 -33.99 16.47 -22.42
C ALA A 33 -32.54 15.99 -22.37
N ILE A 34 -31.71 16.63 -21.56
CA ILE A 34 -30.31 16.24 -21.32
C ILE A 34 -30.26 14.88 -20.62
N SER A 35 -31.06 14.66 -19.57
CA SER A 35 -31.14 13.41 -18.84
C SER A 35 -31.49 12.22 -19.76
N LYS A 36 -32.43 12.40 -20.67
CA LYS A 36 -32.78 11.40 -21.67
C LYS A 36 -31.64 11.11 -22.65
N LYS A 37 -30.88 12.15 -23.08
CA LYS A 37 -29.74 11.97 -23.99
C LYS A 37 -28.56 11.29 -23.35
N VAL A 38 -28.30 11.54 -22.06
CA VAL A 38 -27.18 10.99 -21.30
C VAL A 38 -27.51 9.58 -20.77
N GLY A 39 -28.78 9.14 -20.85
CA GLY A 39 -29.19 7.83 -20.32
C GLY A 39 -29.03 7.73 -18.79
N ALA A 40 -29.17 8.85 -18.09
CA ALA A 40 -29.06 8.86 -16.63
C ALA A 40 -30.09 7.91 -16.01
N PRO A 41 -29.70 6.99 -15.12
CA PRO A 41 -30.64 6.10 -14.47
C PRO A 41 -31.66 6.90 -13.68
N THR A 42 -32.94 6.50 -13.77
CA THR A 42 -34.01 7.09 -12.93
C THR A 42 -33.59 7.01 -11.47
N TYR A 43 -33.54 8.17 -10.82
CA TYR A 43 -33.16 8.25 -9.41
C TYR A 43 -34.07 7.33 -8.57
N ARG A 44 -33.50 6.30 -7.99
CA ARG A 44 -34.15 5.48 -6.97
C ARG A 44 -33.81 6.07 -5.61
N LYS A 45 -34.83 6.45 -4.85
CA LYS A 45 -34.63 6.89 -3.45
C LYS A 45 -33.74 5.88 -2.74
N THR A 46 -32.67 6.37 -2.13
CA THR A 46 -31.80 5.55 -1.27
C THR A 46 -32.67 4.84 -0.23
N PRO A 47 -32.55 3.52 -0.06
CA PRO A 47 -33.33 2.80 0.95
C PRO A 47 -33.08 3.41 2.33
N VAL A 48 -34.10 3.87 3.00
CA VAL A 48 -34.00 4.33 4.39
C VAL A 48 -33.98 3.10 5.29
N PHE A 49 -32.82 2.81 5.85
CA PHE A 49 -32.69 1.75 6.85
C PHE A 49 -33.45 2.17 8.12
N ARG A 50 -34.65 1.63 8.32
CA ARG A 50 -35.37 1.79 9.57
C ARG A 50 -34.59 1.06 10.68
N LYS A 51 -34.16 1.75 11.72
CA LYS A 51 -33.66 1.10 12.95
C LYS A 51 -34.77 0.17 13.46
N LYS A 52 -34.53 -1.15 13.43
CA LYS A 52 -35.42 -2.11 14.09
C LYS A 52 -35.45 -1.76 15.57
N LYS A 53 -36.66 -1.43 16.09
CA LYS A 53 -36.91 -1.49 17.53
C LYS A 53 -36.73 -2.94 17.95
N ASN A 54 -35.94 -3.15 19.02
CA ASN A 54 -35.82 -4.45 19.67
C ASN A 54 -37.20 -4.80 20.31
N ASP A 55 -38.01 -5.49 19.56
CA ASP A 55 -39.09 -6.25 20.17
C ASP A 55 -38.65 -7.71 20.25
N ASN A 56 -38.40 -8.14 21.48
CA ASN A 56 -38.20 -9.55 21.84
C ASN A 56 -39.46 -10.34 21.48
N GLN A 57 -39.50 -10.95 20.30
CA GLN A 57 -40.41 -12.05 20.02
C GLN A 57 -39.74 -13.08 19.12
N ASN A 58 -39.72 -14.30 19.63
CA ASN A 58 -39.27 -15.53 19.00
C ASN A 58 -39.99 -15.74 17.64
N TYR A 59 -39.29 -15.57 16.54
CA TYR A 59 -39.68 -16.15 15.24
C TYR A 59 -38.59 -17.12 14.77
N LYS A 60 -38.93 -18.40 14.82
CA LYS A 60 -38.24 -19.44 14.10
C LYS A 60 -38.55 -19.23 12.61
N ASP A 61 -37.69 -18.57 11.87
CA ASP A 61 -37.73 -18.58 10.41
C ASP A 61 -36.80 -19.66 9.87
N LYS A 62 -37.45 -20.64 9.28
CA LYS A 62 -36.83 -21.68 8.43
C LYS A 62 -36.52 -21.07 7.07
N ASN A 63 -35.30 -21.33 6.57
CA ASN A 63 -34.85 -21.21 5.19
C ASN A 63 -34.66 -19.79 4.63
N LEU A 64 -33.52 -19.20 4.93
CA LEU A 64 -32.79 -18.35 3.99
C LEU A 64 -31.32 -18.80 4.00
N ASN A 65 -30.95 -19.52 2.95
CA ASN A 65 -29.55 -19.81 2.63
C ASN A 65 -28.85 -18.49 2.25
N THR A 66 -28.53 -17.67 3.24
CA THR A 66 -27.59 -16.58 3.10
C THR A 66 -26.23 -17.12 3.48
N THR A 67 -25.33 -17.18 2.51
CA THR A 67 -23.93 -17.57 2.64
C THR A 67 -23.09 -16.56 3.41
N PHE A 68 -23.68 -15.80 4.31
CA PHE A 68 -22.94 -15.07 5.34
C PHE A 68 -22.51 -16.07 6.41
N LYS A 69 -21.34 -16.64 6.25
CA LYS A 69 -20.67 -17.32 7.36
C LYS A 69 -20.41 -16.27 8.43
N LYS A 70 -21.22 -16.26 9.49
CA LYS A 70 -20.79 -15.65 10.75
C LYS A 70 -19.42 -16.24 11.06
N THR A 71 -18.42 -15.39 11.20
CA THR A 71 -17.15 -15.80 11.79
C THR A 71 -17.49 -16.37 13.14
N LYS A 72 -17.48 -17.69 13.27
CA LYS A 72 -17.57 -18.32 14.59
C LYS A 72 -16.26 -18.01 15.26
N PHE A 73 -16.27 -17.22 16.30
CA PHE A 73 -15.19 -17.19 17.27
C PHE A 73 -15.14 -18.63 17.82
N ASN A 74 -14.11 -19.37 17.45
CA ASN A 74 -13.86 -20.67 18.04
C ASN A 74 -13.42 -20.41 19.49
N ASP A 75 -14.15 -20.96 20.46
CA ASP A 75 -13.86 -20.87 21.89
C ASP A 75 -12.56 -21.58 22.32
N LYS A 76 -11.69 -21.92 21.38
CA LYS A 76 -10.34 -22.46 21.57
C LYS A 76 -9.39 -21.74 20.61
N GLU A 77 -9.27 -20.44 20.76
CA GLU A 77 -8.15 -19.72 20.14
C GLU A 77 -6.91 -20.05 20.96
N ASP A 78 -5.88 -20.53 20.25
CA ASP A 78 -4.56 -20.73 20.83
C ASP A 78 -4.08 -19.36 21.35
N GLU A 79 -3.47 -19.29 22.52
CA GLU A 79 -2.97 -18.05 23.13
C GLU A 79 -2.10 -17.26 22.13
N THR A 80 -1.47 -17.95 21.19
CA THR A 80 -0.70 -17.40 20.07
C THR A 80 -1.55 -16.58 19.11
N ASP A 81 -2.76 -17.08 18.75
CA ASP A 81 -3.66 -16.42 17.80
C ASP A 81 -4.27 -15.15 18.39
N ILE A 82 -4.68 -15.21 19.66
CA ILE A 82 -5.21 -14.04 20.39
C ILE A 82 -4.19 -12.91 20.42
N ASN A 83 -2.93 -13.26 20.63
CA ASN A 83 -1.85 -12.27 20.73
C ASN A 83 -1.48 -11.67 19.35
N GLN A 84 -1.49 -12.48 18.30
CA GLN A 84 -1.32 -11.97 16.93
C GLN A 84 -2.43 -10.97 16.57
N ASP A 85 -3.68 -11.29 16.87
CA ASP A 85 -4.81 -10.40 16.59
C ASP A 85 -4.74 -9.11 17.40
N ARG A 86 -4.28 -9.19 18.66
CA ARG A 86 -4.03 -8.02 19.49
C ARG A 86 -2.94 -7.12 18.90
N ILE A 87 -1.82 -7.70 18.48
CA ILE A 87 -0.72 -6.95 17.83
C ILE A 87 -1.18 -6.36 16.49
N ARG A 88 -1.92 -7.11 15.67
CA ARG A 88 -2.55 -6.56 14.45
C ARG A 88 -3.47 -5.38 14.76
N GLY A 89 -4.23 -5.48 15.85
CA GLY A 89 -5.09 -4.40 16.33
C GLY A 89 -4.31 -3.13 16.69
N PHE A 90 -3.15 -3.25 17.32
CA PHE A 90 -2.24 -2.14 17.60
C PHE A 90 -1.63 -1.57 16.32
N LEU A 91 -1.10 -2.41 15.44
CA LEU A 91 -0.51 -1.99 14.18
C LEU A 91 -1.51 -1.22 13.29
N ASN A 92 -2.76 -1.66 13.25
CA ASN A 92 -3.81 -0.97 12.48
C ASN A 92 -4.23 0.39 13.07
N LYS A 93 -3.91 0.66 14.34
CA LYS A 93 -4.15 1.94 15.01
C LYS A 93 -2.95 2.88 14.96
N LEU A 94 -1.79 2.38 14.53
CA LEU A 94 -0.54 3.12 14.54
C LEU A 94 -0.59 4.32 13.59
N THR A 95 -0.30 5.50 14.13
CA THR A 95 -0.21 6.77 13.39
C THR A 95 0.95 7.59 13.95
N ASP A 96 1.37 8.66 13.27
CA ASP A 96 2.41 9.54 13.79
C ASP A 96 2.08 10.13 15.17
N ASN A 97 0.79 10.43 15.42
CA ASN A 97 0.37 11.08 16.66
C ASN A 97 0.34 10.15 17.88
N ASN A 98 0.21 8.84 17.69
CA ASN A 98 0.10 7.87 18.77
C ASN A 98 1.22 6.83 18.75
N TYR A 99 2.27 7.09 17.98
CA TYR A 99 3.36 6.14 17.75
C TYR A 99 4.01 5.68 19.07
N ASP A 100 4.40 6.62 19.91
CA ASP A 100 5.13 6.31 21.15
C ASP A 100 4.28 5.49 22.12
N GLU A 101 3.00 5.78 22.24
CA GLU A 101 2.05 5.01 23.07
C GLU A 101 1.89 3.58 22.53
N ILE A 102 1.59 3.45 21.25
CA ILE A 102 1.31 2.15 20.62
C ILE A 102 2.57 1.28 20.53
N SER A 103 3.75 1.87 20.23
CA SER A 103 5.00 1.11 20.18
C SER A 103 5.34 0.51 21.55
N GLN A 104 5.18 1.28 22.64
CA GLN A 104 5.38 0.79 24.00
C GLN A 104 4.40 -0.33 24.36
N GLU A 105 3.12 -0.20 24.00
CA GLU A 105 2.13 -1.25 24.22
C GLU A 105 2.50 -2.55 23.48
N ILE A 106 2.99 -2.46 22.25
CA ILE A 106 3.47 -3.62 21.48
C ILE A 106 4.68 -4.24 22.17
N ILE A 107 5.68 -3.44 22.57
CA ILE A 107 6.90 -3.90 23.24
C ILE A 107 6.55 -4.60 24.56
N MET A 108 5.65 -4.02 25.37
CA MET A 108 5.21 -4.64 26.63
C MET A 108 4.51 -5.99 26.40
N ASN A 109 3.64 -6.07 25.41
CA ASN A 109 2.96 -7.31 25.06
C ASN A 109 3.99 -8.38 24.63
N ILE A 110 4.99 -8.02 23.82
CA ILE A 110 6.03 -8.95 23.38
C ILE A 110 6.90 -9.41 24.55
N ARG A 111 7.29 -8.51 25.47
CA ARG A 111 8.07 -8.88 26.67
C ARG A 111 7.43 -9.98 27.48
N HIS A 112 6.10 -9.96 27.62
CA HIS A 112 5.37 -11.01 28.31
C HIS A 112 5.64 -12.41 27.73
N PHE A 113 5.77 -12.52 26.39
CA PHE A 113 6.03 -13.80 25.70
C PHE A 113 7.52 -14.19 25.72
N VAL A 114 8.42 -13.22 25.72
CA VAL A 114 9.87 -13.51 25.85
C VAL A 114 10.17 -14.18 27.19
N PHE A 115 9.54 -13.71 28.27
CA PHE A 115 9.68 -14.34 29.58
C PHE A 115 9.19 -15.78 29.62
N SER A 116 8.16 -16.11 28.85
CA SER A 116 7.65 -17.49 28.70
C SER A 116 8.49 -18.38 27.79
N LYS A 117 9.63 -17.87 27.23
CA LYS A 117 10.52 -18.54 26.27
C LYS A 117 9.83 -19.04 25.00
N ASN A 118 8.73 -18.45 24.62
CA ASN A 118 7.97 -18.86 23.45
C ASN A 118 8.49 -18.15 22.18
N GLN A 119 9.56 -18.70 21.58
CA GLN A 119 10.14 -18.19 20.33
C GLN A 119 9.14 -18.25 19.14
N VAL A 120 8.18 -19.15 19.17
CA VAL A 120 7.18 -19.29 18.10
C VAL A 120 6.33 -18.03 18.01
N VAL A 121 5.95 -17.45 19.16
CA VAL A 121 5.17 -16.20 19.21
C VAL A 121 5.98 -15.04 18.63
N LEU A 122 7.26 -14.92 18.96
CA LEU A 122 8.11 -13.86 18.39
C LEU A 122 8.22 -13.95 16.86
N LEU A 123 8.41 -15.18 16.35
CA LEU A 123 8.43 -15.41 14.90
C LEU A 123 7.10 -15.03 14.24
N SER A 124 5.99 -15.33 14.88
CA SER A 124 4.65 -15.02 14.37
C SER A 124 4.38 -13.51 14.37
N ILE A 125 4.83 -12.80 15.40
CA ILE A 125 4.73 -11.33 15.47
C ILE A 125 5.57 -10.67 14.38
N GLY A 126 6.81 -11.10 14.21
CA GLY A 126 7.66 -10.59 13.14
C GLY A 126 7.01 -10.77 11.76
N ARG A 127 6.45 -11.94 11.48
CA ARG A 127 5.71 -12.19 10.24
C ARG A 127 4.48 -11.28 10.10
N ALA A 128 3.70 -11.09 11.17
CA ALA A 128 2.54 -10.22 11.14
C ALA A 128 2.89 -8.77 10.78
N ILE A 129 4.02 -8.24 11.30
CA ILE A 129 4.50 -6.92 10.93
C ILE A 129 4.83 -6.83 9.44
N PHE A 130 5.54 -7.84 8.90
CA PHE A 130 5.85 -7.88 7.46
C PHE A 130 4.59 -7.96 6.60
N ASP A 131 3.62 -8.79 7.00
CA ASP A 131 2.36 -8.92 6.26
C ASP A 131 1.60 -7.58 6.22
N ILE A 132 1.50 -6.89 7.35
CA ILE A 132 0.82 -5.58 7.44
C ILE A 132 1.59 -4.52 6.66
N SER A 133 2.92 -4.48 6.76
CA SER A 133 3.76 -3.54 6.01
C SER A 133 3.61 -3.74 4.50
N SER A 134 3.43 -4.98 4.06
CA SER A 134 3.23 -5.30 2.65
C SER A 134 1.88 -4.86 2.10
N GLU A 135 0.88 -4.67 2.95
CA GLU A 135 -0.48 -4.29 2.55
C GLU A 135 -0.73 -2.79 2.69
N ASN A 136 0.02 -2.08 3.54
CA ASN A 136 -0.21 -0.68 3.86
C ASN A 136 0.99 0.23 3.56
N LYS A 137 1.09 0.66 2.30
CA LYS A 137 2.13 1.55 1.79
C LYS A 137 2.25 2.88 2.58
N PHE A 138 1.15 3.43 3.10
CA PHE A 138 1.15 4.77 3.72
C PHE A 138 1.91 4.81 5.05
N TRP A 139 1.88 3.73 5.82
CA TRP A 139 2.47 3.65 7.15
C TRP A 139 3.78 2.88 7.20
N VAL A 140 4.34 2.54 6.04
CA VAL A 140 5.57 1.74 5.91
C VAL A 140 6.72 2.34 6.72
N LYS A 141 6.89 3.67 6.72
CA LYS A 141 7.92 4.36 7.50
C LYS A 141 7.77 4.11 9.00
N LEU A 142 6.54 4.16 9.52
CA LEU A 142 6.26 3.89 10.94
C LEU A 142 6.50 2.43 11.30
N TYR A 143 6.14 1.51 10.41
CA TYR A 143 6.41 0.08 10.62
C TYR A 143 7.91 -0.23 10.60
N ALA A 144 8.68 0.42 9.74
CA ALA A 144 10.14 0.27 9.74
C ALA A 144 10.76 0.81 11.03
N LYS A 145 10.32 1.99 11.51
CA LYS A 145 10.73 2.55 12.79
C LYS A 145 10.40 1.61 13.95
N LEU A 146 9.17 1.10 14.00
CA LEU A 146 8.75 0.13 15.01
C LEU A 146 9.60 -1.13 14.97
N PHE A 147 9.90 -1.65 13.77
CA PHE A 147 10.71 -2.85 13.63
C PHE A 147 12.14 -2.65 14.13
N ASN A 148 12.71 -1.46 13.92
CA ASN A 148 13.99 -1.08 14.50
C ASN A 148 13.94 -1.12 16.04
N GLU A 149 12.94 -0.49 16.66
CA GLU A 149 12.75 -0.53 18.10
C GLU A 149 12.57 -1.96 18.64
N LEU A 150 11.89 -2.80 17.86
CA LEU A 150 11.73 -4.23 18.20
C LEU A 150 13.05 -4.98 18.16
N ILE A 151 13.94 -4.69 17.20
CA ILE A 151 15.28 -5.30 17.15
C ILE A 151 16.13 -4.86 18.34
N GLU A 152 16.09 -3.57 18.72
CA GLU A 152 16.80 -3.04 19.87
C GLU A 152 16.35 -3.70 21.19
N ASN A 153 15.05 -3.95 21.34
CA ASN A 153 14.49 -4.59 22.54
C ASN A 153 14.59 -6.13 22.50
N PHE A 154 14.57 -6.72 21.32
CA PHE A 154 14.52 -8.17 21.11
C PHE A 154 15.46 -8.57 19.95
N PRO A 155 16.75 -8.84 20.21
CA PRO A 155 17.76 -9.10 19.18
C PRO A 155 17.41 -10.26 18.23
N VAL A 156 16.56 -11.20 18.65
CA VAL A 156 16.07 -12.29 17.80
C VAL A 156 15.28 -11.78 16.58
N MET A 157 14.68 -10.58 16.66
CA MET A 157 13.96 -9.96 15.53
C MET A 157 14.87 -9.65 14.35
N ASN A 158 16.17 -9.42 14.58
CA ASN A 158 17.13 -9.22 13.49
C ASN A 158 17.24 -10.44 12.57
N SER A 159 17.30 -11.64 13.14
CA SER A 159 17.32 -12.88 12.32
C SER A 159 16.03 -13.07 11.51
N ILE A 160 14.89 -12.65 12.07
CA ILE A 160 13.60 -12.64 11.36
C ILE A 160 13.65 -11.66 10.18
N CYS A 161 14.22 -10.46 10.39
CA CYS A 161 14.39 -9.46 9.32
C CYS A 161 15.19 -10.02 8.15
N ILE A 162 16.37 -10.58 8.42
CA ILE A 162 17.27 -11.15 7.39
C ILE A 162 16.59 -12.31 6.64
N ASN A 163 15.95 -13.23 7.35
CA ASN A 163 15.28 -14.36 6.72
C ASN A 163 14.10 -13.91 5.84
N ASN A 164 13.32 -12.94 6.31
CA ASN A 164 12.22 -12.39 5.51
C ASN A 164 12.73 -11.59 4.30
N PHE A 165 13.86 -10.89 4.42
CA PHE A 165 14.48 -10.22 3.29
C PHE A 165 14.93 -11.21 2.21
N ASN A 166 15.57 -12.31 2.58
CA ASN A 166 15.97 -13.36 1.64
C ASN A 166 14.75 -13.96 0.93
N ASN A 167 13.65 -14.17 1.65
CA ASN A 167 12.39 -14.63 1.05
C ASN A 167 11.78 -13.57 0.13
N PHE A 168 11.85 -12.27 0.52
CA PHE A 168 11.40 -11.18 -0.32
C PHE A 168 12.16 -11.11 -1.64
N MET A 169 13.46 -11.32 -1.63
CA MET A 169 14.27 -11.35 -2.86
C MET A 169 13.73 -12.36 -3.89
N SER A 170 13.17 -13.50 -3.43
CA SER A 170 12.65 -14.54 -4.32
C SER A 170 11.34 -14.16 -5.03
N ILE A 171 10.56 -13.20 -4.51
CA ILE A 171 9.31 -12.77 -5.16
C ILE A 171 9.53 -12.09 -6.51
N PHE A 172 10.76 -11.65 -6.78
CA PHE A 172 11.14 -11.09 -8.08
C PHE A 172 11.49 -12.17 -9.11
N ASP A 173 11.60 -13.45 -8.74
CA ASP A 173 11.90 -14.51 -9.68
C ASP A 173 10.74 -14.74 -10.66
N ASN A 174 9.50 -14.61 -10.16
CA ASN A 174 8.28 -14.77 -10.94
C ASN A 174 7.36 -13.55 -10.77
N VAL A 175 7.54 -12.54 -11.62
CA VAL A 175 6.67 -11.38 -11.67
C VAL A 175 5.58 -11.63 -12.71
N GLU A 176 4.34 -11.77 -12.23
CA GLU A 176 3.20 -12.01 -13.09
C GLU A 176 2.67 -10.70 -13.67
N VAL A 177 2.19 -10.79 -14.91
CA VAL A 177 1.40 -9.73 -15.58
C VAL A 177 0.11 -10.35 -16.09
N CYS A 178 -0.93 -9.55 -16.21
CA CYS A 178 -2.24 -10.01 -16.64
C CYS A 178 -2.93 -8.97 -17.51
N SER A 179 -3.68 -9.43 -18.50
CA SER A 179 -4.56 -8.57 -19.30
C SER A 179 -5.77 -8.12 -18.45
N GLN A 180 -6.37 -6.99 -18.82
CA GLN A 180 -7.56 -6.46 -18.15
C GLN A 180 -8.83 -7.28 -18.41
N GLU A 181 -8.80 -8.23 -19.34
CA GLU A 181 -9.94 -9.05 -19.75
C GLU A 181 -10.33 -10.07 -18.68
N ASP A 182 -9.37 -10.59 -17.91
CA ASP A 182 -9.60 -11.47 -16.75
C ASP A 182 -9.56 -10.65 -15.47
N TYR A 183 -10.69 -10.11 -15.05
CA TYR A 183 -10.80 -9.18 -13.93
C TYR A 183 -10.34 -9.78 -12.60
N ASP A 184 -10.67 -11.02 -12.30
CA ASP A 184 -10.30 -11.66 -11.03
C ASP A 184 -8.78 -11.88 -10.95
N ASN A 185 -8.18 -12.35 -12.04
CA ASN A 185 -6.73 -12.51 -12.15
C ASN A 185 -6.02 -11.14 -12.15
N PHE A 186 -6.57 -10.15 -12.83
CA PHE A 186 -6.06 -8.77 -12.80
C PHE A 186 -6.03 -8.21 -11.37
N CYS A 187 -7.10 -8.38 -10.60
CA CYS A 187 -7.15 -7.95 -9.20
C CYS A 187 -6.10 -8.68 -8.34
N ARG A 188 -5.93 -9.99 -8.53
CA ARG A 188 -4.93 -10.80 -7.84
C ARG A 188 -3.50 -10.33 -8.14
N VAL A 189 -3.18 -10.15 -9.42
CA VAL A 189 -1.86 -9.68 -9.87
C VAL A 189 -1.56 -8.29 -9.34
N ASN A 190 -2.52 -7.35 -9.42
CA ASN A 190 -2.37 -6.02 -8.86
C ASN A 190 -2.13 -6.03 -7.35
N LYS A 191 -2.83 -6.88 -6.60
CA LYS A 191 -2.59 -7.05 -5.16
C LYS A 191 -1.16 -7.52 -4.89
N ASN A 192 -0.66 -8.49 -5.65
CA ASN A 192 0.71 -8.98 -5.55
C ASN A 192 1.74 -7.88 -5.88
N ASN A 193 1.47 -7.08 -6.91
CA ASN A 193 2.32 -5.97 -7.30
C ASN A 193 2.35 -4.88 -6.21
N MET A 194 1.19 -4.53 -5.65
CA MET A 194 1.12 -3.59 -4.51
C MET A 194 1.90 -4.11 -3.30
N LYS A 195 1.77 -5.38 -2.96
CA LYS A 195 2.52 -6.03 -1.89
C LYS A 195 4.03 -5.94 -2.13
N ARG A 196 4.48 -6.25 -3.35
CA ARG A 196 5.90 -6.17 -3.76
C ARG A 196 6.45 -4.76 -3.58
N ARG A 197 5.76 -3.75 -4.11
CA ARG A 197 6.15 -2.34 -3.99
C ARG A 197 6.18 -1.85 -2.54
N SER A 198 5.21 -2.26 -1.73
CA SER A 198 5.17 -1.91 -0.30
C SER A 198 6.32 -2.54 0.47
N LEU A 199 6.66 -3.80 0.18
CA LEU A 199 7.82 -4.46 0.77
C LEU A 199 9.14 -3.82 0.31
N THR A 200 9.27 -3.48 -0.98
CA THR A 200 10.44 -2.74 -1.48
C THR A 200 10.63 -1.45 -0.70
N LEU A 201 9.57 -0.67 -0.51
CA LEU A 201 9.61 0.56 0.27
C LEU A 201 9.95 0.29 1.76
N PHE A 202 9.41 -0.77 2.34
CA PHE A 202 9.71 -1.17 3.71
C PHE A 202 11.19 -1.47 3.90
N TYR A 203 11.78 -2.30 3.04
CA TYR A 203 13.20 -2.63 3.10
C TYR A 203 14.09 -1.42 2.80
N THR A 204 13.65 -0.50 1.97
CA THR A 204 14.32 0.79 1.74
C THR A 204 14.40 1.61 3.03
N TYR A 205 13.32 1.67 3.83
CA TYR A 205 13.37 2.32 5.14
C TYR A 205 14.18 1.55 6.18
N LEU A 206 14.18 0.21 6.16
CA LEU A 206 15.05 -0.58 7.02
C LEU A 206 16.53 -0.33 6.73
N TYR A 207 16.88 -0.14 5.46
CA TYR A 207 18.23 0.26 5.06
C TYR A 207 18.60 1.64 5.63
N LYS A 208 17.73 2.65 5.53
CA LYS A 208 17.94 3.97 6.13
C LYS A 208 18.16 3.92 7.65
N LEU A 209 17.61 2.92 8.31
CA LEU A 209 17.78 2.66 9.73
C LEU A 209 19.00 1.75 10.04
N ASN A 210 19.85 1.48 9.06
CA ASN A 210 21.05 0.62 9.15
C ASN A 210 20.76 -0.83 9.58
N LEU A 211 19.55 -1.33 9.33
CA LEU A 211 19.17 -2.72 9.58
C LEU A 211 19.53 -3.65 8.43
N LEU A 212 19.74 -3.10 7.25
CA LEU A 212 20.26 -3.79 6.06
C LEU A 212 21.62 -3.19 5.69
N LYS A 213 22.47 -4.02 5.12
CA LYS A 213 23.79 -3.61 4.63
C LYS A 213 23.70 -3.06 3.21
N ASN A 214 24.71 -2.31 2.81
CA ASN A 214 24.84 -1.84 1.43
C ASN A 214 24.75 -2.99 0.42
N ASP A 215 25.41 -4.12 0.71
CA ASP A 215 25.39 -5.28 -0.19
C ASP A 215 24.00 -5.87 -0.38
N ASP A 216 23.12 -5.79 0.62
CA ASP A 216 21.75 -6.28 0.53
C ASP A 216 20.94 -5.46 -0.49
N ILE A 217 21.02 -4.13 -0.40
CA ILE A 217 20.34 -3.21 -1.32
C ILE A 217 20.94 -3.27 -2.73
N PHE A 218 22.27 -3.34 -2.84
CA PHE A 218 22.89 -3.47 -4.16
C PHE A 218 22.56 -4.81 -4.83
N SER A 219 22.52 -5.91 -4.06
CA SER A 219 22.08 -7.21 -4.60
C SER A 219 20.63 -7.17 -5.09
N LEU A 220 19.76 -6.45 -4.39
CA LEU A 220 18.38 -6.26 -4.83
C LEU A 220 18.32 -5.43 -6.11
N LEU A 221 19.05 -4.30 -6.19
CA LEU A 221 19.12 -3.46 -7.39
C LEU A 221 19.70 -4.22 -8.57
N ASP A 222 20.80 -4.95 -8.39
CA ASP A 222 21.43 -5.73 -9.45
C ASP A 222 20.47 -6.77 -10.02
N LYS A 223 19.75 -7.49 -9.16
CA LYS A 223 18.71 -8.44 -9.58
C LYS A 223 17.58 -7.78 -10.37
N LEU A 224 17.15 -6.58 -9.97
CA LEU A 224 16.10 -5.84 -10.67
C LEU A 224 16.62 -5.31 -12.03
N PHE A 225 17.85 -4.78 -12.08
CA PHE A 225 18.48 -4.34 -13.30
C PHE A 225 18.70 -5.50 -14.29
N GLU A 226 19.20 -6.64 -13.85
CA GLU A 226 19.33 -7.83 -14.69
C GLU A 226 18.00 -8.20 -15.34
N LYS A 227 16.90 -8.16 -14.59
CA LYS A 227 15.56 -8.41 -15.13
C LYS A 227 15.13 -7.36 -16.15
N MET A 228 15.50 -6.09 -15.99
CA MET A 228 15.20 -5.04 -16.98
C MET A 228 15.88 -5.28 -18.32
N PHE A 229 17.08 -5.89 -18.34
CA PHE A 229 17.82 -6.15 -19.58
C PHE A 229 17.43 -7.44 -20.30
N LEU A 230 16.54 -8.27 -19.71
CA LEU A 230 16.02 -9.44 -20.40
C LEU A 230 15.11 -9.03 -21.57
N SER A 231 15.39 -9.55 -22.77
CA SER A 231 14.83 -9.06 -24.04
C SER A 231 13.36 -9.38 -24.31
N GLU A 232 12.73 -10.26 -23.54
CA GLU A 232 11.40 -10.84 -23.84
C GLU A 232 10.26 -10.32 -22.94
N HIS A 233 10.45 -9.19 -22.30
CA HIS A 233 9.43 -8.67 -21.38
C HIS A 233 8.33 -7.90 -22.10
N THR A 234 7.08 -8.06 -21.60
CA THR A 234 5.97 -7.18 -21.96
C THR A 234 6.16 -5.80 -21.34
N SER A 235 5.44 -4.79 -21.84
CA SER A 235 5.50 -3.42 -21.32
C SER A 235 5.12 -3.38 -19.81
N GLU A 236 4.09 -4.15 -19.43
CA GLU A 236 3.58 -4.22 -18.07
C GLU A 236 4.61 -4.83 -17.11
N LEU A 237 5.40 -5.79 -17.57
CA LEU A 237 6.45 -6.41 -16.76
C LEU A 237 7.61 -5.43 -16.54
N TYR A 238 8.01 -4.69 -17.58
CA TYR A 238 8.98 -3.61 -17.42
C TYR A 238 8.47 -2.56 -16.42
N ASP A 239 7.21 -2.15 -16.54
CA ASP A 239 6.60 -1.17 -15.64
C ASP A 239 6.68 -1.62 -14.18
N GLU A 240 6.35 -2.89 -13.90
CA GLU A 240 6.37 -3.40 -12.54
C GLU A 240 7.79 -3.52 -11.96
N ILE A 241 8.75 -4.00 -12.74
CA ILE A 241 10.14 -4.10 -12.28
C ILE A 241 10.70 -2.70 -12.02
N PHE A 242 10.49 -1.76 -12.97
CA PHE A 242 11.02 -0.41 -12.86
C PHE A 242 10.37 0.38 -11.69
N GLU A 243 9.10 0.13 -11.36
CA GLU A 243 8.47 0.73 -10.18
C GLU A 243 9.25 0.41 -8.90
N ASN A 244 9.75 -0.82 -8.76
CA ASN A 244 10.54 -1.21 -7.60
C ASN A 244 11.94 -0.59 -7.61
N ILE A 245 12.60 -0.50 -8.78
CA ILE A 245 13.87 0.24 -8.94
C ILE A 245 13.67 1.70 -8.54
N SER A 246 12.66 2.35 -9.09
CA SER A 246 12.34 3.75 -8.80
C SER A 246 12.10 4.00 -7.32
N ILE A 247 11.37 3.12 -6.60
CA ILE A 247 11.17 3.24 -5.16
C ILE A 247 12.51 3.27 -4.41
N ILE A 248 13.45 2.40 -4.78
CA ILE A 248 14.76 2.36 -4.13
C ILE A 248 15.55 3.63 -4.47
N ILE A 249 15.69 3.96 -5.74
CA ILE A 249 16.49 5.11 -6.20
C ILE A 249 15.99 6.42 -5.61
N THR A 250 14.70 6.74 -5.75
CA THR A 250 14.16 8.02 -5.26
C THR A 250 14.18 8.15 -3.75
N ASN A 251 14.15 7.05 -3.00
CA ASN A 251 14.24 7.13 -1.54
C ASN A 251 15.67 7.05 -0.99
N LEU A 252 16.63 6.52 -1.75
CA LEU A 252 18.01 6.32 -1.30
C LEU A 252 19.03 7.11 -2.13
N SER A 253 18.62 8.07 -2.94
CA SER A 253 19.51 8.86 -3.79
C SER A 253 20.70 9.43 -3.03
N ASP A 254 20.45 10.10 -1.92
CA ASP A 254 21.50 10.70 -1.08
C ASP A 254 22.47 9.65 -0.51
N ASP A 255 21.93 8.50 -0.07
CA ASP A 255 22.73 7.41 0.50
C ASP A 255 23.53 6.66 -0.58
N LEU A 256 22.96 6.49 -1.78
CA LEU A 256 23.58 5.76 -2.88
C LEU A 256 24.62 6.61 -3.61
N SER A 257 24.37 7.92 -3.78
CA SER A 257 25.27 8.84 -4.51
C SER A 257 26.65 8.97 -3.89
N ILE A 258 26.80 8.75 -2.59
CA ILE A 258 28.08 8.77 -1.90
C ILE A 258 28.85 7.45 -2.01
N THR A 259 28.26 6.42 -2.60
CA THR A 259 28.89 5.10 -2.74
C THR A 259 29.72 5.00 -4.03
N ASN A 260 30.73 4.16 -4.03
CA ASN A 260 31.53 3.86 -5.21
C ASN A 260 30.78 3.06 -6.30
N LYS A 261 29.52 2.66 -6.05
CA LYS A 261 28.66 1.95 -7.00
C LYS A 261 27.70 2.90 -7.73
N TRP A 262 27.69 4.18 -7.37
CA TRP A 262 26.75 5.16 -7.94
C TRP A 262 26.88 5.30 -9.45
N ASP A 263 28.11 5.44 -9.95
CA ASP A 263 28.36 5.57 -11.39
C ASP A 263 27.81 4.37 -12.19
N ASN A 264 27.94 3.18 -11.62
CA ASN A 264 27.37 1.96 -12.24
C ASN A 264 25.85 1.97 -12.23
N ILE A 265 25.21 2.48 -11.16
CA ILE A 265 23.75 2.62 -11.07
C ILE A 265 23.26 3.63 -12.09
N SER A 266 23.89 4.81 -12.16
CA SER A 266 23.55 5.87 -13.11
C SER A 266 23.67 5.38 -14.55
N GLN A 267 24.76 4.67 -14.88
CA GLN A 267 24.94 4.08 -16.21
C GLN A 267 23.84 3.06 -16.54
N LYS A 268 23.47 2.18 -15.60
CA LYS A 268 22.37 1.22 -15.82
C LYS A 268 21.03 1.91 -16.04
N LEU A 269 20.76 3.03 -15.37
CA LEU A 269 19.54 3.82 -15.58
C LEU A 269 19.52 4.43 -16.99
N THR A 270 20.65 4.98 -17.45
CA THR A 270 20.82 5.51 -18.81
C THR A 270 20.67 4.39 -19.86
N ASP A 271 21.30 3.24 -19.65
CA ASP A 271 21.17 2.08 -20.53
C ASP A 271 19.71 1.59 -20.67
N ILE A 272 18.94 1.63 -19.58
CA ILE A 272 17.50 1.30 -19.61
C ILE A 272 16.72 2.34 -20.41
N TYR A 273 17.03 3.62 -20.24
CA TYR A 273 16.41 4.70 -21.01
C TYR A 273 16.60 4.49 -22.51
N ASP A 274 17.85 4.25 -22.93
CA ASP A 274 18.20 4.01 -24.33
C ASP A 274 17.54 2.75 -24.90
N LEU A 275 17.53 1.67 -24.12
CA LEU A 275 16.85 0.43 -24.48
C LEU A 275 15.36 0.63 -24.75
N LEU A 276 14.67 1.35 -23.87
CA LEU A 276 13.24 1.59 -23.97
C LEU A 276 12.90 2.59 -25.08
N LYS A 277 13.72 3.64 -25.25
CA LYS A 277 13.61 4.64 -26.32
C LYS A 277 13.79 3.99 -27.71
N LYS A 278 14.82 3.17 -27.87
CA LYS A 278 15.10 2.44 -29.10
C LYS A 278 14.00 1.47 -29.49
N ASN A 279 13.44 0.76 -28.52
CA ASN A 279 12.40 -0.25 -28.74
C ASN A 279 10.97 0.33 -28.72
N ASN A 280 10.80 1.65 -28.51
CA ASN A 280 9.51 2.33 -28.34
C ASN A 280 8.61 1.63 -27.30
N LYS A 281 9.21 1.16 -26.20
CA LYS A 281 8.50 0.48 -25.11
C LYS A 281 8.28 1.43 -23.93
N SER A 282 7.21 1.21 -23.20
CA SER A 282 6.86 1.87 -21.94
C SER A 282 7.21 3.36 -21.82
N LYS A 283 6.42 4.21 -22.45
CA LYS A 283 6.54 5.68 -22.30
C LYS A 283 6.47 6.12 -20.83
N LYS A 284 5.73 5.38 -20.00
CA LYS A 284 5.60 5.64 -18.56
C LYS A 284 6.96 5.57 -17.86
N ILE A 285 7.77 4.54 -18.14
CA ILE A 285 9.11 4.42 -17.56
C ILE A 285 10.03 5.52 -18.09
N ILE A 286 9.96 5.82 -19.38
CA ILE A 286 10.79 6.88 -19.99
C ILE A 286 10.57 8.21 -19.27
N PHE A 287 9.31 8.63 -19.06
CA PHE A 287 9.04 9.86 -18.31
C PHE A 287 9.53 9.79 -16.86
N LYS A 288 9.37 8.66 -16.21
CA LYS A 288 9.82 8.47 -14.83
C LYS A 288 11.36 8.48 -14.71
N LEU A 289 12.07 7.98 -15.72
CA LEU A 289 13.53 8.09 -15.81
C LEU A 289 13.98 9.53 -16.00
N LEU A 290 13.30 10.30 -16.86
CA LEU A 290 13.58 11.71 -17.03
C LEU A 290 13.40 12.49 -15.72
N ASP A 291 12.31 12.23 -14.99
CA ASP A 291 12.10 12.83 -13.66
C ASP A 291 13.25 12.48 -12.68
N ILE A 292 13.72 11.22 -12.70
CA ILE A 292 14.85 10.76 -11.87
C ILE A 292 16.17 11.44 -12.31
N PHE A 293 16.42 11.56 -13.60
CA PHE A 293 17.63 12.20 -14.14
C PHE A 293 17.69 13.67 -13.77
N ASP A 294 16.55 14.38 -13.91
CA ASP A 294 16.45 15.79 -13.53
C ASP A 294 16.64 15.98 -12.01
N GLU A 295 16.10 15.07 -11.17
CA GLU A 295 16.24 15.15 -9.73
C GLU A 295 17.67 14.85 -9.24
N LEU A 296 18.41 13.99 -9.95
CA LEU A 296 19.72 13.48 -9.54
C LEU A 296 20.90 14.04 -10.36
N ASP A 297 20.65 15.06 -11.19
CA ASP A 297 21.65 15.66 -12.10
C ASP A 297 22.41 14.61 -12.92
N ILE A 298 21.70 13.59 -13.44
CA ILE A 298 22.27 12.57 -14.31
C ILE A 298 22.19 13.06 -15.76
N ASP A 299 23.35 13.21 -16.39
CA ASP A 299 23.42 13.55 -17.81
C ASP A 299 22.88 12.40 -18.70
N TYR A 300 21.98 12.76 -19.61
CA TYR A 300 21.44 11.86 -20.62
C TYR A 300 21.36 12.59 -21.98
N ASP A 301 21.87 12.00 -23.01
CA ASP A 301 21.83 12.53 -24.39
C ASP A 301 20.65 11.98 -25.23
#